data_5d5d72d22d1a2202950f9763ed3a81bc
#
_entry.id   5d5d72d22d1a2202950f9763ed3a81bc
#
_cell.length_a   1.000
_cell.length_b   1.000
_cell.length_c   1.000
_cell.angle_alpha   90.00
_cell.angle_beta   90.00
_cell.angle_gamma   90.00
#
_symmetry.space_group_name_H-M   'P 1'
#
loop_
_entity.id
_entity.type
_entity.pdbx_description
1 polymer ?
#
loop_
_entity_poly.entity_id
_entity_poly.type
_entity_poly.pdbx_seq_one_letter_code
_entity_poly.pdbx_strand_id
1 'polypeptide(L)'
;RGLSAVNLATPSIGGTMNIITDPTAHSRGGRFKTEIGAGGFLKATVNYNTGLINDNMAFSTTIVRKVGDGVIDKTWTDAWAYYFGASYQMNDANRFELYAIGAPQRHGQNLYKQNLGAYDAEFAASVEGYDAVAVSDTGQFRDSGEAGGVGFGRTFNQNWAPINSSYTGEQYWYMYGANTVARHDPNFLNERENFFHKPLVNLNHYLTLSDNMRLSTILYWSGGSGGGTGTYGKIPTMDADGNLGDDDYKFYYGRGPWVRDWNTLVAYNSGDEDTVYVDKSALARTHGAGNNQSVGILRNSINRQNTYGVISKLNFDMSDALKLQFGIDWRTAGIEHAREVRDLMGGDYYVDFADDNFADGKEVGLGDI
;
A
#
# COMPACT_ATOMS: atom_id res chain seq x y z
N ARG A 1 -0.62 -31.16 10.90
CA ARG A 1 -0.15 -29.82 11.25
C ARG A 1 0.43 -29.16 10.00
N GLY A 2 -0.02 -27.96 9.63
CA GLY A 2 0.56 -27.17 8.54
C GLY A 2 0.20 -27.61 7.12
N LEU A 3 -0.49 -28.69 6.93
CA LEU A 3 -1.00 -29.13 5.64
C LEU A 3 -2.47 -28.77 5.52
N SER A 4 -2.87 -28.32 4.34
CA SER A 4 -4.29 -28.11 4.05
C SER A 4 -5.07 -29.40 4.23
N ALA A 5 -6.31 -29.28 4.67
CA ALA A 5 -7.22 -30.42 4.67
C ALA A 5 -7.32 -30.98 3.23
N VAL A 6 -7.55 -32.28 3.14
CA VAL A 6 -7.62 -33.04 1.87
C VAL A 6 -8.56 -32.41 0.82
N ASN A 7 -9.51 -31.60 1.29
CA ASN A 7 -10.52 -30.97 0.45
C ASN A 7 -10.17 -29.56 -0.06
N LEU A 8 -8.95 -29.06 0.19
CA LEU A 8 -8.50 -27.75 -0.27
C LEU A 8 -7.57 -27.91 -1.47
N ALA A 9 -7.79 -27.12 -2.49
CA ALA A 9 -7.04 -27.16 -3.74
C ALA A 9 -5.59 -26.68 -3.59
N THR A 10 -5.26 -25.93 -2.54
CA THR A 10 -3.93 -25.36 -2.30
C THR A 10 -3.37 -25.83 -0.96
N PRO A 11 -2.20 -26.49 -0.93
CA PRO A 11 -1.53 -26.84 0.30
C PRO A 11 -1.01 -25.58 1.03
N SER A 12 -1.11 -25.57 2.35
CA SER A 12 -0.61 -24.49 3.19
C SER A 12 0.23 -25.05 4.32
N ILE A 13 1.50 -24.64 4.39
CA ILE A 13 2.44 -25.07 5.44
C ILE A 13 2.07 -24.45 6.79
N GLY A 14 1.55 -23.22 6.79
CA GLY A 14 1.16 -22.47 7.99
C GLY A 14 -0.21 -22.83 8.55
N GLY A 15 -1.00 -23.62 7.84
CA GLY A 15 -2.40 -23.92 8.18
C GLY A 15 -3.38 -23.10 7.33
N THR A 16 -4.66 -23.31 7.57
CA THR A 16 -5.75 -22.61 6.88
C THR A 16 -6.71 -22.00 7.88
N MET A 17 -7.16 -20.79 7.59
CA MET A 17 -8.27 -20.13 8.27
C MET A 17 -9.47 -20.10 7.31
N ASN A 18 -10.56 -20.74 7.72
CA ASN A 18 -11.81 -20.71 6.96
C ASN A 18 -12.74 -19.68 7.59
N ILE A 19 -13.11 -18.65 6.82
CA ILE A 19 -14.06 -17.63 7.25
C ILE A 19 -15.36 -17.87 6.50
N ILE A 20 -16.42 -18.17 7.27
CA ILE A 20 -17.76 -18.38 6.74
C ILE A 20 -18.60 -17.17 7.10
N THR A 21 -19.21 -16.56 6.10
CA THR A 21 -20.19 -15.48 6.26
C THR A 21 -21.53 -15.96 5.73
N ASP A 22 -22.57 -15.79 6.54
CA ASP A 22 -23.93 -16.19 6.18
C ASP A 22 -24.91 -15.05 6.49
N PRO A 23 -25.42 -14.34 5.48
CA PRO A 23 -26.41 -13.29 5.70
C PRO A 23 -27.70 -13.75 6.37
N THR A 24 -28.05 -15.05 6.23
CA THR A 24 -29.28 -15.62 6.80
C THR A 24 -29.18 -15.89 8.30
N ALA A 25 -27.94 -15.99 8.82
CA ALA A 25 -27.70 -16.26 10.25
C ALA A 25 -27.95 -15.04 11.15
N HIS A 26 -28.22 -13.87 10.57
CA HIS A 26 -28.39 -12.63 11.30
C HIS A 26 -29.86 -12.20 11.34
N SER A 27 -30.32 -11.74 12.50
CA SER A 27 -31.60 -11.03 12.61
C SER A 27 -31.52 -9.63 12.00
N ARG A 28 -32.65 -9.05 11.62
CA ARG A 28 -32.74 -7.68 11.13
C ARG A 28 -32.20 -6.70 12.17
N GLY A 29 -31.27 -5.85 11.76
CA GLY A 29 -30.71 -4.83 12.63
C GLY A 29 -29.47 -4.18 12.05
N GLY A 30 -29.03 -3.10 12.70
CA GLY A 30 -27.83 -2.40 12.35
C GLY A 30 -26.98 -2.10 13.59
N ARG A 31 -25.69 -1.92 13.36
CA ARG A 31 -24.74 -1.48 14.39
C ARG A 31 -23.90 -0.34 13.85
N PHE A 32 -23.77 0.69 14.65
CA PHE A 32 -22.76 1.73 14.46
C PHE A 32 -21.75 1.64 15.59
N LYS A 33 -20.46 1.65 15.25
CA LYS A 33 -19.35 1.62 16.21
C LYS A 33 -18.31 2.65 15.82
N THR A 34 -17.85 3.43 16.80
CA THR A 34 -16.71 4.33 16.67
C THR A 34 -15.61 3.91 17.62
N GLU A 35 -14.38 4.06 17.18
CA GLU A 35 -13.15 3.81 17.95
C GLU A 35 -12.27 5.04 17.77
N ILE A 36 -11.82 5.63 18.88
CA ILE A 36 -11.01 6.84 18.92
C ILE A 36 -9.71 6.51 19.68
N GLY A 37 -8.60 7.04 19.23
CA GLY A 37 -7.29 6.82 19.84
C GLY A 37 -6.34 8.00 19.69
N ALA A 38 -5.11 7.82 20.14
CA ALA A 38 -4.05 8.80 19.96
C ALA A 38 -3.73 9.03 18.47
N GLY A 39 -3.09 10.16 18.14
CA GLY A 39 -2.73 10.49 16.76
C GLY A 39 -3.92 10.73 15.84
N GLY A 40 -5.01 11.31 16.36
CA GLY A 40 -6.22 11.54 15.56
C GLY A 40 -6.88 10.26 15.06
N PHE A 41 -6.55 9.09 15.65
CA PHE A 41 -7.12 7.83 15.21
C PHE A 41 -8.63 7.82 15.38
N LEU A 42 -9.30 7.61 14.26
CA LEU A 42 -10.75 7.43 14.18
C LEU A 42 -11.05 6.22 13.31
N LYS A 43 -11.87 5.30 13.85
CA LYS A 43 -12.45 4.23 13.05
C LYS A 43 -13.95 4.21 13.26
N ALA A 44 -14.69 4.33 12.18
CA ALA A 44 -16.14 4.23 12.16
C ALA A 44 -16.56 2.97 11.40
N THR A 45 -17.45 2.20 11.97
CA THR A 45 -18.00 0.97 11.37
C THR A 45 -19.51 1.07 11.34
N VAL A 46 -20.09 0.85 10.17
CA VAL A 46 -21.54 0.70 9.97
C VAL A 46 -21.79 -0.72 9.48
N ASN A 47 -22.65 -1.44 10.16
CA ASN A 47 -23.13 -2.75 9.74
C ASN A 47 -24.65 -2.73 9.69
N TYR A 48 -25.20 -3.40 8.68
CA TYR A 48 -26.65 -3.60 8.57
C TYR A 48 -26.96 -5.00 8.02
N ASN A 49 -27.95 -5.66 8.63
CA ASN A 49 -28.46 -6.95 8.20
C ASN A 49 -29.98 -6.84 8.02
N THR A 50 -30.50 -7.38 6.96
CA THR A 50 -31.96 -7.37 6.70
C THR A 50 -32.72 -8.40 7.52
N GLY A 51 -32.01 -9.46 8.01
CA GLY A 51 -32.66 -10.69 8.39
C GLY A 51 -33.25 -11.42 7.16
N LEU A 52 -33.98 -12.48 7.38
CA LEU A 52 -34.71 -13.15 6.32
C LEU A 52 -35.87 -12.28 5.83
N ILE A 53 -35.95 -12.08 4.53
CA ILE A 53 -37.03 -11.40 3.82
C ILE A 53 -37.80 -12.47 3.08
N ASN A 54 -39.11 -12.57 3.33
CA ASN A 54 -40.01 -13.56 2.73
C ASN A 54 -39.46 -15.01 2.83
N ASP A 55 -38.73 -15.32 3.91
CA ASP A 55 -38.12 -16.61 4.24
C ASP A 55 -37.10 -17.14 3.21
N ASN A 56 -36.76 -16.36 2.18
CA ASN A 56 -35.90 -16.83 1.08
C ASN A 56 -34.74 -15.89 0.72
N MET A 57 -34.69 -14.67 1.22
CA MET A 57 -33.60 -13.72 0.93
C MET A 57 -33.04 -13.10 2.19
N ALA A 58 -31.74 -12.81 2.19
CA ALA A 58 -31.10 -12.01 3.22
C ALA A 58 -29.90 -11.23 2.63
N PHE A 59 -29.68 -10.03 3.18
CA PHE A 59 -28.54 -9.18 2.83
C PHE A 59 -27.81 -8.75 4.09
N SER A 60 -26.50 -8.66 3.99
CA SER A 60 -25.61 -8.08 5.02
C SER A 60 -24.64 -7.12 4.38
N THR A 61 -24.40 -6.00 5.02
CA THR A 61 -23.37 -5.05 4.57
C THR A 61 -22.60 -4.49 5.76
N THR A 62 -21.31 -4.22 5.52
CA THR A 62 -20.45 -3.54 6.48
C THR A 62 -19.58 -2.55 5.73
N ILE A 63 -19.51 -1.32 6.24
CA ILE A 63 -18.61 -0.28 5.73
C ILE A 63 -17.79 0.22 6.90
N VAL A 64 -16.48 0.33 6.67
CA VAL A 64 -15.51 0.82 7.66
C VAL A 64 -14.73 1.97 7.07
N ARG A 65 -14.57 3.04 7.84
CA ARG A 65 -13.63 4.14 7.60
C ARG A 65 -12.60 4.15 8.71
N LYS A 66 -11.32 4.24 8.36
CA LYS A 66 -10.21 4.32 9.32
C LYS A 66 -9.22 5.39 8.87
N VAL A 67 -8.94 6.33 9.76
CA VAL A 67 -7.92 7.38 9.58
C VAL A 67 -7.14 7.57 10.87
N GLY A 68 -5.96 8.15 10.77
CA GLY A 68 -5.16 8.55 11.91
C GLY A 68 -3.66 8.56 11.60
N ASP A 69 -2.92 9.25 12.43
CA ASP A 69 -1.47 9.28 12.38
C ASP A 69 -0.90 8.04 13.09
N GLY A 70 0.27 7.60 12.63
CA GLY A 70 1.03 6.54 13.29
C GLY A 70 1.82 7.03 14.48
N VAL A 71 2.37 6.09 15.25
CA VAL A 71 3.28 6.38 16.36
C VAL A 71 4.63 6.90 15.85
N ILE A 72 5.03 6.46 14.66
CA ILE A 72 6.27 6.91 14.01
C ILE A 72 5.99 8.22 13.26
N ASP A 73 6.92 9.16 13.32
CA ASP A 73 6.78 10.51 12.74
C ASP A 73 6.38 10.48 11.29
N LYS A 74 5.33 11.26 10.95
CA LYS A 74 4.80 11.41 9.60
C LYS A 74 4.46 10.08 8.91
N THR A 75 4.10 9.07 9.71
CA THR A 75 3.33 7.93 9.24
C THR A 75 1.84 8.15 9.50
N TRP A 76 0.99 7.59 8.69
CA TRP A 76 -0.44 7.82 8.74
C TRP A 76 -1.19 6.67 8.06
N THR A 77 -2.48 6.57 8.30
CA THR A 77 -3.37 5.61 7.64
C THR A 77 -4.63 6.31 7.13
N ASP A 78 -5.03 5.95 5.93
CA ASP A 78 -6.27 6.34 5.28
C ASP A 78 -6.84 5.10 4.61
N ALA A 79 -7.90 4.54 5.18
CA ALA A 79 -8.41 3.26 4.75
C ALA A 79 -9.94 3.20 4.78
N TRP A 80 -10.47 2.47 3.82
CA TRP A 80 -11.83 1.97 3.80
C TRP A 80 -11.83 0.46 3.82
N ALA A 81 -12.90 -0.14 4.29
CA ALA A 81 -13.20 -1.53 4.04
C ALA A 81 -14.70 -1.68 3.81
N TYR A 82 -15.07 -2.62 2.97
CA TYR A 82 -16.46 -2.92 2.70
C TYR A 82 -16.68 -4.42 2.59
N TYR A 83 -17.85 -4.82 2.97
CA TYR A 83 -18.39 -6.15 2.80
C TYR A 83 -19.84 -6.03 2.35
N PHE A 84 -20.22 -6.83 1.39
CA PHE A 84 -21.59 -7.07 0.98
C PHE A 84 -21.79 -8.57 0.84
N GLY A 85 -22.87 -9.09 1.44
CA GLY A 85 -23.30 -10.47 1.32
C GLY A 85 -24.78 -10.54 1.02
N ALA A 86 -25.15 -11.41 0.10
CA ALA A 86 -26.55 -11.70 -0.24
C ALA A 86 -26.74 -13.21 -0.31
N SER A 87 -27.87 -13.70 0.17
CA SER A 87 -28.30 -15.09 0.00
C SER A 87 -29.71 -15.12 -0.56
N TYR A 88 -29.96 -15.99 -1.52
CA TYR A 88 -31.26 -16.18 -2.14
C TYR A 88 -31.55 -17.66 -2.34
N GLN A 89 -32.56 -18.18 -1.62
CA GLN A 89 -33.14 -19.49 -1.81
C GLN A 89 -34.20 -19.41 -2.91
N MET A 90 -33.84 -19.77 -4.17
CA MET A 90 -34.73 -19.70 -5.31
C MET A 90 -35.88 -20.73 -5.20
N ASN A 91 -35.53 -21.94 -4.76
CA ASN A 91 -36.43 -23.05 -4.48
C ASN A 91 -35.71 -24.08 -3.58
N ASP A 92 -36.35 -25.17 -3.21
CA ASP A 92 -35.79 -26.19 -2.31
C ASP A 92 -34.46 -26.78 -2.81
N ALA A 93 -34.24 -26.80 -4.11
CA ALA A 93 -33.04 -27.37 -4.72
C ALA A 93 -31.94 -26.33 -4.97
N ASN A 94 -32.25 -25.03 -5.12
CA ASN A 94 -31.30 -24.03 -5.58
C ASN A 94 -31.14 -22.89 -4.61
N ARG A 95 -29.91 -22.66 -4.14
CA ARG A 95 -29.51 -21.48 -3.36
C ARG A 95 -28.34 -20.76 -4.02
N PHE A 96 -28.42 -19.46 -4.09
CA PHE A 96 -27.37 -18.57 -4.56
C PHE A 96 -26.87 -17.68 -3.43
N GLU A 97 -25.57 -17.42 -3.43
CA GLU A 97 -24.96 -16.46 -2.51
C GLU A 97 -24.00 -15.58 -3.31
N LEU A 98 -24.06 -14.28 -3.08
CA LEU A 98 -23.14 -13.30 -3.64
C LEU A 98 -22.39 -12.62 -2.53
N TYR A 99 -21.07 -12.57 -2.64
CA TYR A 99 -20.21 -11.88 -1.70
C TYR A 99 -19.28 -10.91 -2.44
N ALA A 100 -19.13 -9.71 -1.88
CA ALA A 100 -18.16 -8.73 -2.33
C ALA A 100 -17.44 -8.16 -1.11
N ILE A 101 -16.12 -8.17 -1.15
CA ILE A 101 -15.26 -7.67 -0.08
C ILE A 101 -14.09 -6.89 -0.66
N GLY A 102 -13.69 -5.81 -0.01
CA GLY A 102 -12.49 -5.07 -0.36
C GLY A 102 -12.08 -4.11 0.74
N ALA A 103 -10.82 -3.73 0.72
CA ALA A 103 -10.22 -2.86 1.71
C ALA A 103 -9.21 -1.91 1.06
N PRO A 104 -9.68 -0.86 0.32
CA PRO A 104 -8.79 0.16 -0.22
C PRO A 104 -8.11 0.92 0.91
N GLN A 105 -6.80 1.05 0.79
CA GLN A 105 -6.01 1.79 1.77
C GLN A 105 -4.81 2.48 1.17
N ARG A 106 -4.38 3.55 1.83
CA ARG A 106 -3.14 4.27 1.64
C ARG A 106 -2.54 4.60 3.00
N HIS A 107 -1.22 4.49 3.13
CA HIS A 107 -0.56 4.83 4.40
C HIS A 107 0.89 5.24 4.17
N GLY A 108 1.38 6.16 5.01
CA GLY A 108 2.79 6.53 5.08
C GLY A 108 3.57 5.51 5.90
N GLN A 109 4.80 5.22 5.47
CA GLN A 109 5.65 4.18 6.03
C GLN A 109 6.95 4.73 6.60
N ASN A 110 7.61 3.90 7.42
CA ASN A 110 9.01 4.00 7.80
C ASN A 110 9.71 2.70 7.38
N LEU A 111 10.50 2.74 6.30
CA LEU A 111 11.10 1.53 5.71
C LEU A 111 12.60 1.43 5.89
N TYR A 112 13.30 2.54 6.16
CA TYR A 112 14.74 2.51 6.25
C TYR A 112 15.21 1.98 7.61
N LYS A 113 16.23 1.16 7.57
CA LYS A 113 16.95 0.74 8.76
C LYS A 113 17.90 1.85 9.14
N GLN A 114 17.84 2.27 10.39
CA GLN A 114 18.72 3.27 10.94
C GLN A 114 19.66 2.66 11.97
N ASN A 115 20.78 3.32 12.18
CA ASN A 115 21.65 3.04 13.30
C ASN A 115 20.89 3.26 14.62
N LEU A 116 21.10 2.38 15.59
CA LEU A 116 20.42 2.46 16.89
C LEU A 116 20.60 3.82 17.56
N GLY A 117 21.78 4.41 17.46
CA GLY A 117 22.06 5.72 18.01
C GLY A 117 21.30 6.86 17.34
N ALA A 118 20.75 6.67 16.14
CA ALA A 118 19.85 7.64 15.54
C ALA A 118 18.53 7.75 16.33
N TYR A 119 18.14 6.71 17.02
CA TYR A 119 16.94 6.69 17.87
C TYR A 119 17.24 7.10 19.31
N ASP A 120 18.32 6.57 19.88
CA ASP A 120 18.70 6.78 21.28
C ASP A 120 20.21 6.57 21.43
N ALA A 121 20.97 7.66 21.46
CA ALA A 121 22.41 7.62 21.49
C ALA A 121 22.96 7.10 22.85
N GLU A 122 22.27 7.39 23.95
CA GLU A 122 22.67 6.94 25.29
C GLU A 122 22.48 5.43 25.45
N PHE A 123 21.33 4.93 25.03
CA PHE A 123 21.07 3.49 24.97
C PHE A 123 22.05 2.77 24.06
N ALA A 124 22.29 3.31 22.86
CA ALA A 124 23.23 2.74 21.92
C ALA A 124 24.63 2.62 22.46
N ALA A 125 25.12 3.67 23.15
CA ALA A 125 26.45 3.66 23.82
C ALA A 125 26.55 2.61 24.94
N SER A 126 25.43 2.18 25.51
CA SER A 126 25.41 1.13 26.55
C SER A 126 25.50 -0.29 25.96
N VAL A 127 25.35 -0.47 24.66
CA VAL A 127 25.41 -1.77 24.02
C VAL A 127 26.85 -2.18 23.78
N GLU A 128 27.24 -3.35 24.27
CA GLU A 128 28.61 -3.86 24.11
C GLU A 128 28.98 -3.99 22.62
N GLY A 129 30.15 -3.43 22.26
CA GLY A 129 30.64 -3.45 20.88
C GLY A 129 29.99 -2.43 19.93
N TYR A 130 29.11 -1.58 20.43
CA TYR A 130 28.53 -0.50 19.64
C TYR A 130 29.51 0.66 19.45
N ASP A 131 29.70 1.10 18.19
CA ASP A 131 30.52 2.29 17.91
C ASP A 131 29.72 3.58 18.11
N ALA A 132 29.77 4.14 19.30
CA ALA A 132 29.07 5.38 19.64
C ALA A 132 29.54 6.58 18.81
N VAL A 133 30.79 6.57 18.30
CA VAL A 133 31.33 7.65 17.46
C VAL A 133 30.65 7.72 16.11
N ALA A 134 30.19 6.58 15.63
CA ALA A 134 29.47 6.52 14.35
C ALA A 134 28.17 7.35 14.33
N VAL A 135 27.68 7.82 15.49
CA VAL A 135 26.39 8.51 15.60
C VAL A 135 26.53 9.93 16.13
N SER A 136 27.73 10.33 16.58
CA SER A 136 27.94 11.64 17.17
C SER A 136 27.92 12.82 16.19
N ASP A 137 27.91 12.53 14.90
CA ASP A 137 27.92 13.53 13.82
C ASP A 137 26.55 13.54 13.12
N THR A 138 25.54 13.82 13.90
CA THR A 138 24.16 13.82 13.45
C THR A 138 23.73 15.24 13.16
N GLY A 139 24.28 15.83 12.12
CA GLY A 139 23.67 17.02 11.57
C GLY A 139 22.19 16.77 11.28
N GLN A 140 21.29 17.73 11.58
CA GLN A 140 19.86 17.46 11.49
C GLN A 140 19.04 18.55 10.94
N PHE A 141 18.36 18.19 9.93
CA PHE A 141 17.30 19.02 9.36
C PHE A 141 16.03 19.05 10.24
N ARG A 142 15.77 18.01 10.99
CA ARG A 142 14.65 17.95 11.93
C ARG A 142 15.17 18.28 13.32
N ASP A 143 14.48 19.18 13.98
CA ASP A 143 14.80 19.56 15.33
C ASP A 143 14.70 18.32 16.26
N SER A 144 15.86 17.76 16.54
CA SER A 144 15.99 16.53 17.33
C SER A 144 16.60 16.80 18.70
N GLY A 145 16.73 18.07 19.05
CA GLY A 145 17.53 18.47 20.18
C GLY A 145 19.00 18.69 19.80
N GLU A 146 19.79 18.95 20.74
CA GLU A 146 21.15 19.46 20.57
C GLU A 146 22.04 18.53 19.74
N ALA A 147 22.77 19.12 18.80
CA ALA A 147 23.77 18.42 18.02
C ALA A 147 24.76 17.66 18.91
N GLY A 148 24.95 16.39 18.63
CA GLY A 148 26.08 15.66 19.16
C GLY A 148 25.85 14.74 20.33
N GLY A 149 24.64 14.33 20.68
CA GLY A 149 24.56 13.41 21.79
C GLY A 149 23.22 12.76 22.10
N VAL A 150 22.17 13.28 21.60
CA VAL A 150 20.84 12.74 21.88
C VAL A 150 20.27 12.23 20.57
N GLY A 151 19.87 10.98 20.49
CA GLY A 151 19.21 10.43 19.34
C GLY A 151 17.92 11.19 18.98
N PHE A 152 17.38 10.95 17.80
CA PHE A 152 16.18 11.62 17.28
C PHE A 152 14.88 11.14 17.94
N GLY A 153 15.00 10.24 18.90
CA GLY A 153 13.89 9.61 19.56
C GLY A 153 13.33 8.41 18.80
N ARG A 154 12.55 7.60 19.51
CA ARG A 154 12.02 6.33 19.01
C ARG A 154 10.99 6.48 17.88
N THR A 155 10.46 7.68 17.70
CA THR A 155 9.48 7.98 16.66
C THR A 155 10.11 8.43 15.35
N PHE A 156 11.44 8.59 15.32
CA PHE A 156 12.18 9.07 14.16
C PHE A 156 11.88 8.28 12.89
N ASN A 157 11.68 9.02 11.79
CA ASN A 157 11.43 8.46 10.46
C ASN A 157 12.22 9.25 9.42
N GLN A 158 13.20 8.64 8.80
CA GLN A 158 14.02 9.26 7.76
C GLN A 158 13.29 9.47 6.44
N ASN A 159 12.19 8.77 6.21
CA ASN A 159 11.49 8.78 4.92
C ASN A 159 10.73 10.07 4.62
N TRP A 160 10.59 10.97 5.55
CA TRP A 160 9.91 12.24 5.33
C TRP A 160 10.85 13.43 5.46
N ALA A 161 10.52 14.51 4.76
CA ALA A 161 11.10 15.82 4.97
C ALA A 161 10.04 16.91 4.72
N PRO A 162 10.25 18.11 5.23
CA PRO A 162 9.41 19.25 4.90
C PRO A 162 9.46 19.55 3.41
N ILE A 163 8.35 20.08 2.90
CA ILE A 163 8.25 20.61 1.55
C ILE A 163 7.45 21.91 1.63
N ASN A 164 7.81 22.89 0.81
CA ASN A 164 7.08 24.15 0.77
C ASN A 164 5.62 23.92 0.34
N SER A 165 4.69 24.42 1.14
CA SER A 165 3.25 24.27 0.89
C SER A 165 2.78 25.01 -0.39
N SER A 166 3.59 25.94 -0.93
CA SER A 166 3.33 26.56 -2.23
C SER A 166 3.50 25.60 -3.41
N TYR A 167 4.25 24.50 -3.23
CA TYR A 167 4.31 23.44 -4.22
C TYR A 167 3.01 22.62 -4.18
N THR A 168 2.17 22.82 -5.17
CA THR A 168 0.84 22.18 -5.29
C THR A 168 0.82 21.05 -6.33
N GLY A 169 1.98 20.46 -6.63
CA GLY A 169 2.11 19.37 -7.61
C GLY A 169 1.12 18.23 -7.37
N GLU A 170 0.58 17.73 -8.46
CA GLU A 170 -0.32 16.58 -8.45
C GLU A 170 0.45 15.27 -8.33
N GLN A 171 -0.14 14.30 -7.63
CA GLN A 171 0.38 12.93 -7.53
C GLN A 171 -0.54 11.97 -8.27
N TYR A 172 0.04 11.07 -9.03
CA TYR A 172 -0.71 10.02 -9.72
C TYR A 172 -0.88 8.77 -8.85
N TRP A 173 -2.14 8.32 -8.71
CA TRP A 173 -2.52 7.14 -7.93
C TRP A 173 -3.55 6.33 -8.67
N TYR A 174 -3.17 5.15 -9.14
CA TYR A 174 -4.11 4.23 -9.77
C TYR A 174 -4.73 3.29 -8.73
N MET A 175 -5.92 3.62 -8.25
CA MET A 175 -6.69 2.76 -7.34
C MET A 175 -7.95 2.17 -7.98
N TYR A 176 -8.65 2.98 -8.80
CA TYR A 176 -9.91 2.62 -9.46
C TYR A 176 -9.99 3.17 -10.89
N GLY A 177 -8.90 3.47 -11.48
CA GLY A 177 -8.72 4.22 -12.70
C GLY A 177 -7.62 5.25 -12.51
N ALA A 178 -7.23 5.94 -13.57
CA ALA A 178 -6.22 6.98 -13.50
C ALA A 178 -6.75 8.14 -12.65
N ASN A 179 -6.04 8.49 -11.58
CA ASN A 179 -6.40 9.58 -10.70
C ASN A 179 -5.20 10.45 -10.39
N THR A 180 -5.38 11.75 -10.49
CA THR A 180 -4.48 12.73 -9.89
C THR A 180 -5.06 13.17 -8.55
N VAL A 181 -4.23 13.21 -7.53
CA VAL A 181 -4.63 13.59 -6.18
C VAL A 181 -3.57 14.48 -5.54
N ALA A 182 -3.99 15.31 -4.60
CA ALA A 182 -3.08 16.08 -3.77
C ALA A 182 -2.22 15.15 -2.89
N ARG A 183 -1.07 15.66 -2.44
CA ARG A 183 -0.28 15.03 -1.37
C ARG A 183 -1.12 14.83 -0.12
N HIS A 184 -0.73 13.88 0.72
CA HIS A 184 -1.38 13.64 2.01
C HIS A 184 -1.35 14.88 2.92
N ASP A 185 -0.22 15.56 2.98
CA ASP A 185 -0.03 16.79 3.75
C ASP A 185 0.70 17.84 2.89
N PRO A 186 0.27 19.11 2.88
CA PRO A 186 0.93 20.15 2.10
C PRO A 186 2.30 20.56 2.62
N ASN A 187 2.63 20.30 3.89
CA ASN A 187 3.83 20.79 4.55
C ASN A 187 4.96 19.78 4.63
N PHE A 188 4.68 18.50 4.36
CA PHE A 188 5.70 17.46 4.33
C PHE A 188 5.44 16.44 3.22
N LEU A 189 6.50 15.76 2.83
CA LEU A 189 6.44 14.63 1.92
C LEU A 189 7.14 13.42 2.55
N ASN A 190 6.41 12.32 2.69
CA ASN A 190 6.97 11.02 2.99
C ASN A 190 7.15 10.26 1.66
N GLU A 191 8.40 9.95 1.30
CA GLU A 191 8.67 9.26 0.03
C GLU A 191 8.20 7.81 0.02
N ARG A 192 7.95 7.23 1.20
CA ARG A 192 7.54 5.84 1.37
C ARG A 192 6.08 5.76 1.79
N GLU A 193 5.25 5.57 0.83
CA GLU A 193 3.84 5.28 1.03
C GLU A 193 3.51 3.93 0.40
N ASN A 194 2.50 3.28 0.92
CA ASN A 194 1.94 2.09 0.33
C ASN A 194 0.45 2.28 0.13
N PHE A 195 -0.07 1.77 -0.95
CA PHE A 195 -1.49 1.79 -1.26
C PHE A 195 -1.89 0.48 -1.92
N PHE A 196 -3.08 0.02 -1.62
CA PHE A 196 -3.65 -1.11 -2.35
C PHE A 196 -5.17 -1.18 -2.21
N HIS A 197 -5.77 -1.82 -3.20
CA HIS A 197 -7.13 -2.31 -3.16
C HIS A 197 -7.18 -3.68 -3.81
N LYS A 198 -7.63 -4.69 -3.06
CA LYS A 198 -7.76 -6.08 -3.53
C LYS A 198 -9.18 -6.55 -3.32
N PRO A 199 -10.11 -6.21 -4.23
CA PRO A 199 -11.48 -6.71 -4.17
C PRO A 199 -11.54 -8.20 -4.47
N LEU A 200 -12.50 -8.86 -3.83
CA LEU A 200 -12.91 -10.21 -4.12
C LEU A 200 -14.43 -10.22 -4.28
N VAL A 201 -14.91 -10.76 -5.38
CA VAL A 201 -16.34 -11.02 -5.61
C VAL A 201 -16.50 -12.49 -5.93
N ASN A 202 -17.42 -13.15 -5.26
CA ASN A 202 -17.75 -14.54 -5.56
C ASN A 202 -19.27 -14.76 -5.58
N LEU A 203 -19.68 -15.58 -6.52
CA LEU A 203 -21.04 -16.09 -6.66
C LEU A 203 -21.01 -17.60 -6.39
N ASN A 204 -21.71 -18.01 -5.35
CA ASN A 204 -21.85 -19.41 -4.98
C ASN A 204 -23.23 -19.90 -5.44
N HIS A 205 -23.27 -21.07 -6.02
CA HIS A 205 -24.50 -21.81 -6.31
C HIS A 205 -24.46 -23.16 -5.62
N TYR A 206 -25.45 -23.43 -4.82
CA TYR A 206 -25.67 -24.71 -4.17
C TYR A 206 -26.89 -25.36 -4.78
N LEU A 207 -26.71 -26.56 -5.35
CA LEU A 207 -27.73 -27.32 -6.03
C LEU A 207 -27.87 -28.69 -5.38
N THR A 208 -29.06 -28.98 -4.87
CA THR A 208 -29.47 -30.32 -4.43
C THR A 208 -30.04 -31.05 -5.63
N LEU A 209 -29.27 -32.00 -6.18
CA LEU A 209 -29.67 -32.82 -7.32
C LEU A 209 -30.60 -33.97 -6.91
N SER A 210 -30.39 -34.52 -5.70
CA SER A 210 -31.21 -35.57 -5.07
C SER A 210 -30.91 -35.58 -3.58
N ASP A 211 -31.60 -36.41 -2.82
CA ASP A 211 -31.40 -36.57 -1.36
C ASP A 211 -29.94 -36.92 -0.97
N ASN A 212 -29.25 -37.60 -1.88
CA ASN A 212 -27.89 -38.05 -1.68
C ASN A 212 -26.84 -37.39 -2.59
N MET A 213 -27.22 -36.37 -3.39
CA MET A 213 -26.32 -35.75 -4.34
C MET A 213 -26.43 -34.20 -4.31
N ARG A 214 -25.32 -33.54 -4.03
CA ARG A 214 -25.23 -32.09 -3.91
C ARG A 214 -24.06 -31.53 -4.72
N LEU A 215 -24.33 -30.50 -5.55
CA LEU A 215 -23.33 -29.77 -6.29
C LEU A 215 -23.17 -28.37 -5.70
N SER A 216 -21.94 -27.97 -5.42
CA SER A 216 -21.60 -26.60 -5.07
C SER A 216 -20.64 -26.02 -6.11
N THR A 217 -20.97 -24.87 -6.66
CA THR A 217 -20.14 -24.17 -7.65
C THR A 217 -19.89 -22.75 -7.18
N ILE A 218 -18.63 -22.35 -7.20
CA ILE A 218 -18.18 -21.00 -6.85
C ILE A 218 -17.53 -20.40 -8.08
N LEU A 219 -18.06 -19.28 -8.53
CA LEU A 219 -17.42 -18.39 -9.52
C LEU A 219 -16.81 -17.23 -8.75
N TYR A 220 -15.56 -16.90 -9.03
CA TYR A 220 -14.95 -15.77 -8.34
C TYR A 220 -14.09 -14.90 -9.26
N TRP A 221 -14.05 -13.64 -8.92
CA TRP A 221 -13.09 -12.67 -9.42
C TRP A 221 -12.36 -12.04 -8.24
N SER A 222 -11.03 -12.02 -8.31
CA SER A 222 -10.19 -11.28 -7.39
C SER A 222 -9.37 -10.27 -8.18
N GLY A 223 -9.69 -9.00 -7.99
CA GLY A 223 -8.90 -7.90 -8.52
C GLY A 223 -7.75 -7.54 -7.60
N GLY A 224 -6.88 -6.69 -8.08
CA GLY A 224 -5.83 -6.11 -7.26
C GLY A 224 -5.15 -4.95 -7.99
N SER A 225 -5.04 -3.83 -7.30
CA SER A 225 -4.20 -2.71 -7.71
C SER A 225 -3.54 -2.13 -6.47
N GLY A 226 -2.24 -1.88 -6.55
CA GLY A 226 -1.52 -1.28 -5.45
C GLY A 226 -0.04 -1.19 -5.72
N GLY A 227 0.66 -0.57 -4.80
CA GLY A 227 2.09 -0.40 -4.91
C GLY A 227 2.72 0.26 -3.69
N GLY A 228 4.04 0.31 -3.73
CA GLY A 228 4.86 1.09 -2.84
C GLY A 228 5.53 2.23 -3.59
N THR A 229 5.70 3.34 -2.91
CA THR A 229 6.33 4.52 -3.49
C THR A 229 7.81 4.61 -3.17
N GLY A 230 8.51 5.47 -3.85
CA GLY A 230 9.90 5.79 -3.62
C GLY A 230 10.40 6.83 -4.59
N THR A 231 11.64 7.19 -4.42
CA THR A 231 12.36 8.08 -5.32
C THR A 231 12.89 7.34 -6.53
N TYR A 232 13.12 8.07 -7.61
CA TYR A 232 13.83 7.62 -8.80
C TYR A 232 14.61 8.78 -9.42
N GLY A 233 15.77 8.49 -10.04
CA GLY A 233 16.67 9.53 -10.52
C GLY A 233 17.52 10.13 -9.40
N LYS A 234 17.93 11.37 -9.56
CA LYS A 234 18.83 12.09 -8.66
C LYS A 234 18.05 12.96 -7.68
N ILE A 235 18.13 12.65 -6.41
CA ILE A 235 17.41 13.38 -5.37
C ILE A 235 18.42 14.02 -4.42
N PRO A 236 18.44 15.35 -4.28
CA PRO A 236 19.30 16.01 -3.32
C PRO A 236 18.97 15.60 -1.89
N THR A 237 20.01 15.53 -1.08
CA THR A 237 19.90 15.29 0.35
C THR A 237 20.54 16.44 1.11
N MET A 238 20.17 16.59 2.36
CA MET A 238 20.60 17.69 3.22
C MET A 238 20.93 17.14 4.61
N ASP A 239 22.00 17.64 5.21
CA ASP A 239 22.27 17.47 6.63
C ASP A 239 21.63 18.60 7.45
N ALA A 240 21.86 18.60 8.77
CA ALA A 240 21.28 19.62 9.64
C ALA A 240 21.94 20.98 9.54
N ASP A 241 23.17 21.02 9.13
CA ASP A 241 23.88 22.29 8.92
C ASP A 241 23.46 22.94 7.60
N GLY A 242 22.52 22.30 6.87
CA GLY A 242 22.07 22.74 5.55
C GLY A 242 23.08 22.47 4.44
N ASN A 243 24.09 21.64 4.69
CA ASN A 243 25.04 21.25 3.67
C ASN A 243 24.35 20.33 2.68
N LEU A 244 24.39 20.76 1.43
CA LEU A 244 23.76 20.03 0.32
C LEU A 244 24.68 18.93 -0.20
N GLY A 245 24.05 17.88 -0.63
CA GLY A 245 24.66 17.00 -1.59
C GLY A 245 25.62 15.98 -1.04
N ASP A 246 25.11 14.98 -0.40
CA ASP A 246 25.87 13.79 -0.25
C ASP A 246 25.35 12.63 -1.09
N ASP A 247 26.15 11.60 -1.22
CA ASP A 247 25.79 10.42 -2.00
C ASP A 247 24.71 9.58 -1.29
N ASP A 248 24.08 8.70 -2.05
CA ASP A 248 23.11 7.73 -1.53
C ASP A 248 23.68 6.87 -0.41
N TYR A 249 25.00 6.63 -0.41
CA TYR A 249 25.65 5.86 0.63
C TYR A 249 25.50 6.54 1.99
N LYS A 250 25.73 7.85 2.10
CA LYS A 250 25.56 8.58 3.36
C LYS A 250 24.12 8.67 3.79
N PHE A 251 23.18 8.77 2.85
CA PHE A 251 21.76 8.72 3.16
C PHE A 251 21.35 7.41 3.84
N TYR A 252 21.86 6.29 3.35
CA TYR A 252 21.48 4.96 3.86
C TYR A 252 22.40 4.47 5.00
N TYR A 253 23.69 4.79 4.95
CA TYR A 253 24.72 4.14 5.78
C TYR A 253 25.63 5.13 6.50
N GLY A 254 25.41 6.43 6.36
CA GLY A 254 26.23 7.46 6.97
C GLY A 254 26.11 7.51 8.50
N ARG A 255 26.95 8.35 9.09
CA ARG A 255 27.02 8.52 10.55
C ARG A 255 25.77 9.17 11.13
N GLY A 256 25.12 10.03 10.37
CA GLY A 256 23.89 10.69 10.75
C GLY A 256 22.80 10.52 9.70
N PRO A 257 21.54 10.61 10.09
CA PRO A 257 20.45 10.49 9.15
C PRO A 257 20.32 11.75 8.31
N TRP A 258 20.59 11.60 7.03
CA TRP A 258 20.31 12.60 6.03
C TRP A 258 18.82 12.54 5.66
N VAL A 259 18.28 13.65 5.23
CA VAL A 259 16.89 13.75 4.73
C VAL A 259 16.88 14.25 3.30
N ARG A 260 15.80 14.00 2.58
CA ARG A 260 15.61 14.51 1.22
C ARG A 260 15.41 16.02 1.26
N ASP A 261 16.02 16.73 0.33
CA ASP A 261 15.78 18.15 0.11
C ASP A 261 14.79 18.34 -1.04
N TRP A 262 13.53 18.28 -0.67
CA TRP A 262 12.44 18.42 -1.63
C TRP A 262 12.35 19.81 -2.23
N ASN A 263 12.68 20.84 -1.45
CA ASN A 263 12.56 22.23 -1.92
C ASN A 263 13.58 22.54 -3.00
N THR A 264 14.83 22.15 -2.82
CA THR A 264 15.86 22.28 -3.85
C THR A 264 15.54 21.46 -5.09
N LEU A 265 15.02 20.24 -4.91
CA LEU A 265 14.60 19.42 -6.04
C LEU A 265 13.48 20.10 -6.87
N VAL A 266 12.46 20.59 -6.19
CA VAL A 266 11.34 21.28 -6.86
C VAL A 266 11.82 22.54 -7.56
N ALA A 267 12.62 23.38 -6.90
CA ALA A 267 13.15 24.61 -7.49
C ALA A 267 13.99 24.35 -8.75
N TYR A 268 14.82 23.32 -8.71
CA TYR A 268 15.59 22.91 -9.88
C TYR A 268 14.70 22.36 -11.01
N ASN A 269 13.81 21.45 -10.69
CA ASN A 269 12.93 20.83 -11.70
C ASN A 269 11.99 21.85 -12.35
N SER A 270 11.47 22.82 -11.58
CA SER A 270 10.59 23.87 -12.09
C SER A 270 11.30 24.99 -12.87
N GLY A 271 12.62 25.03 -12.80
CA GLY A 271 13.41 26.05 -13.48
C GLY A 271 13.69 27.30 -12.67
N ASP A 272 13.35 27.30 -11.38
CA ASP A 272 13.64 28.42 -10.48
C ASP A 272 15.13 28.45 -10.09
N GLU A 273 15.80 27.29 -10.12
CA GLU A 273 17.23 27.15 -9.86
C GLU A 273 17.93 26.47 -11.05
N ASP A 274 19.10 26.98 -11.42
CA ASP A 274 19.88 26.46 -12.56
C ASP A 274 20.86 25.36 -12.16
N THR A 275 21.07 25.11 -10.90
CA THR A 275 22.04 24.13 -10.38
C THR A 275 21.47 23.39 -9.19
N VAL A 276 21.65 22.07 -9.18
CA VAL A 276 21.40 21.23 -8.02
C VAL A 276 22.65 20.44 -7.67
N TYR A 277 22.91 20.26 -6.39
CA TYR A 277 24.04 19.44 -5.93
C TYR A 277 23.54 18.05 -5.55
N VAL A 278 24.01 17.04 -6.27
CA VAL A 278 23.67 15.62 -6.09
C VAL A 278 24.88 14.76 -6.37
N ASP A 279 25.00 13.63 -5.69
CA ASP A 279 26.11 12.66 -5.88
C ASP A 279 27.50 13.33 -5.84
N LYS A 280 27.75 14.23 -4.88
CA LYS A 280 29.00 14.98 -4.70
C LYS A 280 29.38 15.92 -5.85
N SER A 281 28.46 16.22 -6.72
CA SER A 281 28.73 17.11 -7.86
C SER A 281 27.59 18.09 -8.10
N ALA A 282 27.94 19.28 -8.56
CA ALA A 282 26.96 20.22 -9.05
C ALA A 282 26.48 19.75 -10.43
N LEU A 283 25.16 19.60 -10.55
CA LEU A 283 24.49 19.33 -11.81
C LEU A 283 23.87 20.63 -12.31
N ALA A 284 24.47 21.22 -13.33
CA ALA A 284 23.91 22.40 -13.97
C ALA A 284 22.82 22.02 -14.96
N ARG A 285 21.83 22.89 -15.11
CA ARG A 285 20.78 22.73 -16.12
C ARG A 285 21.40 22.79 -17.52
N THR A 286 21.19 21.73 -18.28
CA THR A 286 21.75 21.63 -19.66
C THR A 286 20.75 22.10 -20.72
N HIS A 287 19.50 22.29 -20.35
CA HIS A 287 18.44 22.71 -21.27
C HIS A 287 18.05 24.15 -20.99
N GLY A 288 17.74 24.92 -22.03
CA GLY A 288 17.39 26.33 -21.93
C GLY A 288 16.07 26.57 -21.19
N ALA A 289 15.80 27.82 -20.87
CA ALA A 289 14.57 28.26 -20.21
C ALA A 289 13.32 27.71 -20.94
N GLY A 290 12.42 27.10 -20.19
CA GLY A 290 11.19 26.50 -20.71
C GLY A 290 11.24 24.98 -20.96
N ASN A 291 12.37 24.33 -20.67
CA ASN A 291 12.46 22.87 -20.68
C ASN A 291 12.70 22.35 -19.25
N ASN A 292 11.63 22.05 -18.54
CA ASN A 292 11.65 21.66 -17.14
C ASN A 292 11.77 20.12 -17.00
N GLN A 293 12.89 19.58 -17.46
CA GLN A 293 13.21 18.17 -17.24
C GLN A 293 13.48 17.91 -15.76
N SER A 294 12.75 17.00 -15.15
CA SER A 294 13.03 16.52 -13.81
C SER A 294 14.32 15.69 -13.76
N VAL A 295 15.21 15.96 -12.80
CA VAL A 295 16.38 15.13 -12.53
C VAL A 295 16.07 14.00 -11.57
N GLY A 296 15.04 14.18 -10.74
CA GLY A 296 14.53 13.20 -9.80
C GLY A 296 13.04 13.33 -9.63
N ILE A 297 12.39 12.23 -9.38
CA ILE A 297 10.94 12.10 -9.32
C ILE A 297 10.52 11.18 -8.17
N LEU A 298 9.24 11.19 -7.83
CA LEU A 298 8.62 10.09 -7.11
C LEU A 298 8.00 9.10 -8.09
N ARG A 299 8.14 7.82 -7.79
CA ARG A 299 7.59 6.74 -8.58
C ARG A 299 6.75 5.80 -7.73
N ASN A 300 5.79 5.12 -8.33
CA ASN A 300 5.09 3.97 -7.79
C ASN A 300 5.72 2.68 -8.35
N SER A 301 6.02 1.70 -7.51
CA SER A 301 6.18 0.31 -7.93
C SER A 301 4.83 -0.36 -7.85
N ILE A 302 4.22 -0.60 -8.98
CA ILE A 302 2.84 -1.08 -9.07
C ILE A 302 2.75 -2.59 -9.25
N ASN A 303 1.70 -3.14 -8.67
CA ASN A 303 1.26 -4.50 -8.88
C ASN A 303 -0.23 -4.44 -9.21
N ARG A 304 -0.61 -4.85 -10.42
CA ARG A 304 -2.01 -5.00 -10.85
C ARG A 304 -2.26 -6.45 -11.15
N GLN A 305 -3.40 -6.96 -10.73
CA GLN A 305 -3.79 -8.34 -11.04
C GLN A 305 -5.29 -8.47 -11.21
N ASN A 306 -5.66 -9.41 -12.07
CA ASN A 306 -7.03 -9.90 -12.18
C ASN A 306 -6.96 -11.43 -12.21
N THR A 307 -7.69 -12.06 -11.31
CA THR A 307 -7.80 -13.51 -11.22
C THR A 307 -9.27 -13.89 -11.33
N TYR A 308 -9.56 -14.82 -12.20
CA TYR A 308 -10.88 -15.42 -12.36
C TYR A 308 -10.78 -16.92 -12.09
N GLY A 309 -11.77 -17.47 -11.43
CA GLY A 309 -11.76 -18.91 -11.18
C GLY A 309 -13.15 -19.50 -11.00
N VAL A 310 -13.17 -20.79 -11.16
CA VAL A 310 -14.35 -21.65 -10.95
C VAL A 310 -13.93 -22.82 -10.09
N ILE A 311 -14.63 -23.02 -8.98
CA ILE A 311 -14.48 -24.21 -8.13
C ILE A 311 -15.82 -24.92 -8.13
N SER A 312 -15.88 -26.18 -8.53
CA SER A 312 -17.10 -26.98 -8.48
C SER A 312 -16.85 -28.28 -7.78
N LYS A 313 -17.73 -28.66 -6.85
CA LYS A 313 -17.66 -29.88 -6.07
C LYS A 313 -18.99 -30.61 -6.09
N LEU A 314 -18.95 -31.87 -6.49
CA LEU A 314 -20.05 -32.81 -6.37
C LEU A 314 -19.82 -33.74 -5.18
N ASN A 315 -20.72 -33.73 -4.22
CA ASN A 315 -20.76 -34.67 -3.11
C ASN A 315 -21.84 -35.70 -3.41
N PHE A 316 -21.50 -36.98 -3.29
CA PHE A 316 -22.39 -38.09 -3.53
C PHE A 316 -22.31 -39.09 -2.36
N ASP A 317 -23.36 -39.15 -1.55
CA ASP A 317 -23.54 -40.12 -0.48
C ASP A 317 -24.08 -41.41 -1.06
N MET A 318 -23.18 -42.29 -1.56
CA MET A 318 -23.53 -43.51 -2.27
C MET A 318 -24.16 -44.54 -1.32
N SER A 319 -23.71 -44.57 -0.06
CA SER A 319 -24.27 -45.32 1.04
C SER A 319 -23.85 -44.70 2.38
N ASP A 320 -24.36 -45.22 3.48
CA ASP A 320 -23.93 -44.76 4.83
C ASP A 320 -22.42 -44.94 5.07
N ALA A 321 -21.83 -45.95 4.42
CA ALA A 321 -20.41 -46.28 4.54
C ALA A 321 -19.52 -45.66 3.45
N LEU A 322 -20.09 -45.20 2.31
CA LEU A 322 -19.32 -44.70 1.16
C LEU A 322 -19.82 -43.34 0.70
N LYS A 323 -18.97 -42.35 0.89
CA LYS A 323 -19.17 -40.98 0.43
C LYS A 323 -18.11 -40.64 -0.61
N LEU A 324 -18.52 -40.17 -1.75
CA LEU A 324 -17.64 -39.76 -2.85
C LEU A 324 -17.68 -38.27 -3.00
N GLN A 325 -16.54 -37.65 -3.32
CA GLN A 325 -16.43 -36.24 -3.67
C GLN A 325 -15.61 -36.10 -4.94
N PHE A 326 -16.15 -35.37 -5.91
CA PHE A 326 -15.47 -35.00 -7.14
C PHE A 326 -15.37 -33.48 -7.18
N GLY A 327 -14.23 -32.96 -7.66
CA GLY A 327 -14.03 -31.50 -7.72
C GLY A 327 -13.22 -31.07 -8.92
N ILE A 328 -13.53 -29.86 -9.41
CA ILE A 328 -12.77 -29.14 -10.42
C ILE A 328 -12.43 -27.78 -9.83
N ASP A 329 -11.16 -27.40 -9.95
CA ASP A 329 -10.65 -26.06 -9.65
C ASP A 329 -9.92 -25.56 -10.91
N TRP A 330 -10.48 -24.52 -11.51
CA TRP A 330 -9.87 -23.84 -12.65
C TRP A 330 -9.70 -22.36 -12.33
N ARG A 331 -8.55 -21.82 -12.70
CA ARG A 331 -8.26 -20.40 -12.51
C ARG A 331 -7.32 -19.88 -13.59
N THR A 332 -7.46 -18.59 -13.86
CA THR A 332 -6.54 -17.83 -14.71
C THR A 332 -6.23 -16.49 -14.05
N ALA A 333 -5.02 -15.98 -14.27
CA ALA A 333 -4.60 -14.70 -13.73
C ALA A 333 -3.78 -13.91 -14.75
N GLY A 334 -4.06 -12.62 -14.85
CA GLY A 334 -3.22 -11.62 -15.49
C GLY A 334 -2.56 -10.77 -14.42
N ILE A 335 -1.25 -10.63 -14.48
CA ILE A 335 -0.45 -9.88 -13.50
C ILE A 335 0.43 -8.88 -14.25
N GLU A 336 0.45 -7.64 -13.78
CA GLU A 336 1.28 -6.55 -14.27
C GLU A 336 2.16 -6.04 -13.14
N HIS A 337 3.46 -5.89 -13.41
CA HIS A 337 4.42 -5.23 -12.55
C HIS A 337 5.09 -4.13 -13.34
N ALA A 338 5.03 -2.91 -12.86
CA ALA A 338 5.66 -1.78 -13.54
C ALA A 338 6.10 -0.70 -12.54
N ARG A 339 6.86 0.26 -13.03
CA ARG A 339 7.09 1.54 -12.36
C ARG A 339 6.27 2.61 -13.08
N GLU A 340 5.67 3.48 -12.32
CA GLU A 340 4.78 4.54 -12.79
C GLU A 340 5.22 5.86 -12.19
N VAL A 341 5.29 6.92 -12.97
CA VAL A 341 5.64 8.25 -12.48
C VAL A 341 4.52 8.75 -11.56
N ARG A 342 4.85 8.94 -10.28
CA ARG A 342 3.91 9.42 -9.28
C ARG A 342 3.85 10.93 -9.18
N ASP A 343 5.00 11.60 -9.23
CA ASP A 343 5.14 13.05 -9.02
C ASP A 343 6.42 13.51 -9.72
N LEU A 344 6.30 14.46 -10.62
CA LEU A 344 7.42 15.02 -11.36
C LEU A 344 8.26 16.00 -10.55
N MET A 345 7.84 16.30 -9.31
CA MET A 345 8.54 17.20 -8.40
C MET A 345 8.86 18.58 -9.00
N GLY A 346 7.91 19.14 -9.73
CA GLY A 346 8.01 20.49 -10.31
C GLY A 346 8.40 20.54 -11.78
N GLY A 347 8.85 19.44 -12.38
CA GLY A 347 9.15 19.40 -13.81
C GLY A 347 7.95 19.03 -14.67
N ASP A 348 8.14 19.11 -15.99
CA ASP A 348 7.13 18.78 -16.98
C ASP A 348 7.23 17.31 -17.43
N TYR A 349 8.43 16.74 -17.40
CA TYR A 349 8.71 15.35 -17.78
C TYR A 349 9.98 14.83 -17.10
N TYR A 350 10.19 13.52 -17.16
CA TYR A 350 11.41 12.83 -16.74
C TYR A 350 11.92 11.98 -17.91
N VAL A 351 13.25 11.84 -18.07
CA VAL A 351 13.85 10.95 -19.07
C VAL A 351 14.35 9.68 -18.38
N ASP A 352 13.70 8.57 -18.69
CA ASP A 352 14.07 7.25 -18.16
C ASP A 352 15.01 6.52 -19.13
N PHE A 353 16.16 6.11 -18.63
CA PHE A 353 17.19 5.35 -19.36
C PHE A 353 17.20 3.85 -19.01
N ALA A 354 16.19 3.36 -18.28
CA ALA A 354 16.15 1.96 -17.86
C ALA A 354 15.69 1.00 -18.97
N ASP A 355 15.11 1.51 -20.05
CA ASP A 355 14.67 0.70 -21.20
C ASP A 355 15.70 0.82 -22.35
N ASP A 356 16.45 -0.26 -22.58
CA ASP A 356 17.47 -0.34 -23.62
C ASP A 356 16.96 -0.14 -25.06
N ASN A 357 15.65 -0.19 -25.27
CA ASN A 357 15.05 0.13 -26.57
C ASN A 357 15.09 1.62 -26.92
N PHE A 358 15.38 2.48 -25.94
CA PHE A 358 15.46 3.93 -26.09
C PHE A 358 16.88 4.41 -25.77
N ALA A 359 17.76 4.42 -26.77
CA ALA A 359 19.18 4.80 -26.60
C ALA A 359 19.36 6.22 -26.04
N ASP A 360 18.46 7.15 -26.40
CA ASP A 360 18.45 8.54 -25.93
C ASP A 360 17.56 8.76 -24.70
N GLY A 361 17.09 7.66 -24.08
CA GLY A 361 16.12 7.67 -22.99
C GLY A 361 14.67 7.84 -23.48
N LYS A 362 13.73 7.39 -22.65
CA LYS A 362 12.29 7.52 -22.87
C LYS A 362 11.77 8.70 -22.06
N GLU A 363 11.19 9.69 -22.73
CA GLU A 363 10.46 10.77 -22.05
C GLU A 363 9.16 10.22 -21.46
N VAL A 364 8.96 10.48 -20.17
CA VAL A 364 7.78 10.03 -19.41
C VAL A 364 7.18 11.19 -18.62
N GLY A 365 5.86 11.28 -18.65
CA GLY A 365 5.05 12.24 -17.90
C GLY A 365 4.40 11.62 -16.67
N LEU A 366 3.57 12.42 -16.01
CA LEU A 366 2.82 11.98 -14.83
C LEU A 366 1.90 10.79 -15.16
N GLY A 367 2.05 9.69 -14.45
CA GLY A 367 1.26 8.46 -14.64
C GLY A 367 1.77 7.54 -15.75
N ASP A 368 2.82 7.89 -16.47
CA ASP A 368 3.44 7.02 -17.48
C ASP A 368 4.22 5.86 -16.82
N ILE A 369 4.32 4.76 -17.58
CA ILE A 369 5.00 3.52 -17.20
C ILE A 369 6.26 3.34 -18.04
#